data_b3ce915ed34a8a3cfaaa8b64c7c5f8e7
#
_entry.id   b3ce915ed34a8a3cfaaa8b64c7c5f8e7
#
_cell.length_a   1.000
_cell.length_b   1.000
_cell.length_c   1.000
_cell.angle_alpha   90.00
_cell.angle_beta   90.00
_cell.angle_gamma   90.00
#
_symmetry.space_group_name_H-M   'P 1'
#
loop_
_entity.id
_entity.type
_entity.pdbx_description
1 polymer ?
#
loop_
_entity_poly.entity_id
_entity_poly.type
_entity_poly.pdbx_seq_one_letter_code
_entity_poly.pdbx_strand_id
1 'polypeptide(L)'
;VMMDWIAGAYGGIKAATDITQGMLTLKTDAAVTTKVVELNGVLLGLQGQLNAAHAEHTDLTARIRELEAKIAKYIRWEEESARYTLTDTEFGTFIYRIKPECRGGEPDHSLCVKCFDEGVKSVLQRYNSIYVNCPRCKTPLQVKPSAPRKTRPRSRLI
;
A
#
# COMPACT_ATOMS: atom_id res chain seq x y z
N VAL A 1 1.52 3.50 25.38
CA VAL A 1 0.14 3.67 24.92
C VAL A 1 -0.59 2.32 24.77
N MET A 2 0.05 1.26 24.27
CA MET A 2 -0.62 -0.03 24.02
C MET A 2 -0.92 -0.88 25.26
N MET A 3 -0.40 -0.54 26.44
CA MET A 3 -0.62 -1.28 27.70
C MET A 3 -1.54 -0.59 28.72
N ASP A 4 -1.90 0.67 28.50
CA ASP A 4 -2.66 1.44 29.49
C ASP A 4 -4.09 0.95 29.68
N TRP A 5 -4.75 0.47 28.61
CA TRP A 5 -6.09 -0.06 28.69
C TRP A 5 -6.15 -1.43 29.41
N ILE A 6 -5.09 -2.26 29.29
CA ILE A 6 -4.99 -3.54 30.01
C ILE A 6 -4.88 -3.26 31.50
N ALA A 7 -4.02 -2.32 31.89
CA ALA A 7 -3.87 -1.91 33.28
C ALA A 7 -5.17 -1.32 33.83
N GLY A 8 -5.87 -0.50 33.05
CA GLY A 8 -7.16 0.07 33.41
C GLY A 8 -8.26 -0.99 33.57
N ALA A 9 -8.35 -1.96 32.64
CA ALA A 9 -9.31 -3.05 32.71
C ALA A 9 -9.04 -3.94 33.93
N TYR A 10 -7.76 -4.25 34.22
CA TYR A 10 -7.39 -5.05 35.39
C TYR A 10 -7.73 -4.32 36.69
N GLY A 11 -7.48 -3.01 36.77
CA GLY A 11 -7.87 -2.17 37.90
C GLY A 11 -9.38 -2.15 38.12
N GLY A 12 -10.16 -2.02 37.04
CA GLY A 12 -11.61 -2.04 37.10
C GLY A 12 -12.19 -3.39 37.55
N ILE A 13 -11.65 -4.50 37.06
CA ILE A 13 -12.05 -5.86 37.50
C ILE A 13 -11.75 -6.06 38.97
N LYS A 14 -10.57 -5.64 39.42
CA LYS A 14 -10.21 -5.73 40.83
C LYS A 14 -11.15 -4.90 41.71
N ALA A 15 -11.43 -3.65 41.33
CA ALA A 15 -12.36 -2.77 42.04
C ALA A 15 -13.77 -3.39 42.13
N ALA A 16 -14.27 -3.97 41.03
CA ALA A 16 -15.55 -4.66 41.02
C ALA A 16 -15.58 -5.86 41.99
N THR A 17 -14.47 -6.63 42.04
CA THR A 17 -14.33 -7.78 42.94
C THR A 17 -14.31 -7.32 44.42
N ASP A 18 -13.55 -6.27 44.73
CA ASP A 18 -13.46 -5.74 46.09
C ASP A 18 -14.80 -5.17 46.55
N ILE A 19 -15.54 -4.48 45.70
CA ILE A 19 -16.90 -4.00 46.00
C ILE A 19 -17.85 -5.18 46.26
N THR A 20 -17.79 -6.19 45.43
CA THR A 20 -18.68 -7.38 45.58
C THR A 20 -18.39 -8.13 46.89
N GLN A 21 -17.13 -8.33 47.25
CA GLN A 21 -16.73 -8.91 48.52
C GLN A 21 -17.20 -8.08 49.71
N GLY A 22 -17.03 -6.74 49.64
CA GLY A 22 -17.52 -5.82 50.64
C GLY A 22 -19.05 -5.88 50.85
N MET A 23 -19.82 -6.15 49.80
CA MET A 23 -21.28 -6.28 49.88
C MET A 23 -21.73 -7.48 50.74
N LEU A 24 -20.95 -8.58 50.76
CA LEU A 24 -21.28 -9.77 51.55
C LEU A 24 -21.29 -9.52 53.07
N THR A 25 -20.66 -8.48 53.56
CA THR A 25 -20.56 -8.12 54.99
C THR A 25 -21.56 -7.04 55.40
N LEU A 26 -22.37 -6.48 54.47
CA LEU A 26 -23.30 -5.40 54.77
C LEU A 26 -24.60 -5.92 55.37
N LYS A 27 -25.12 -5.22 56.38
CA LYS A 27 -26.32 -5.59 57.12
C LYS A 27 -27.51 -4.66 56.89
N THR A 28 -27.34 -3.59 56.10
CA THR A 28 -28.41 -2.60 55.82
C THR A 28 -28.65 -2.41 54.33
N ASP A 29 -29.91 -2.33 53.93
CA ASP A 29 -30.33 -2.15 52.51
C ASP A 29 -29.75 -0.90 51.87
N ALA A 30 -29.64 0.21 52.63
CA ALA A 30 -29.07 1.45 52.15
C ALA A 30 -27.57 1.33 51.78
N ALA A 31 -26.81 0.56 52.60
CA ALA A 31 -25.39 0.33 52.30
C ALA A 31 -25.19 -0.57 51.08
N VAL A 32 -26.06 -1.57 50.91
CA VAL A 32 -26.07 -2.44 49.72
C VAL A 32 -26.36 -1.60 48.46
N THR A 33 -27.37 -0.75 48.50
CA THR A 33 -27.73 0.13 47.36
C THR A 33 -26.59 1.01 46.94
N THR A 34 -25.86 1.63 47.90
CA THR A 34 -24.68 2.43 47.61
C THR A 34 -23.60 1.63 46.85
N LYS A 35 -23.32 0.41 47.30
CA LYS A 35 -22.32 -0.45 46.66
C LYS A 35 -22.77 -0.94 45.28
N VAL A 36 -24.05 -1.13 45.04
CA VAL A 36 -24.59 -1.46 43.70
C VAL A 36 -24.34 -0.26 42.74
N VAL A 37 -24.55 0.97 43.20
CA VAL A 37 -24.29 2.17 42.36
C VAL A 37 -22.82 2.28 42.03
N GLU A 38 -21.92 2.07 43.00
CA GLU A 38 -20.47 2.07 42.79
C GLU A 38 -20.06 1.01 41.76
N LEU A 39 -20.58 -0.23 41.92
CA LEU A 39 -20.31 -1.34 41.00
C LEU A 39 -20.77 -1.03 39.56
N ASN A 40 -21.97 -0.48 39.40
CA ASN A 40 -22.47 -0.04 38.11
C ASN A 40 -21.58 1.03 37.47
N GLY A 41 -21.07 1.98 38.24
CA GLY A 41 -20.11 2.97 37.75
C GLY A 41 -18.82 2.33 37.24
N VAL A 42 -18.27 1.34 37.93
CA VAL A 42 -17.08 0.60 37.50
C VAL A 42 -17.37 -0.19 36.23
N LEU A 43 -18.50 -0.87 36.13
CA LEU A 43 -18.90 -1.64 34.94
C LEU A 43 -19.07 -0.74 33.71
N LEU A 44 -19.69 0.43 33.86
CA LEU A 44 -19.81 1.42 32.75
C LEU A 44 -18.44 1.93 32.30
N GLY A 45 -17.53 2.17 33.25
CA GLY A 45 -16.14 2.54 32.94
C GLY A 45 -15.42 1.45 32.16
N LEU A 46 -15.56 0.20 32.55
CA LEU A 46 -14.98 -0.96 31.86
C LEU A 46 -15.55 -1.13 30.44
N GLN A 47 -16.87 -0.94 30.27
CA GLN A 47 -17.50 -0.98 28.93
C GLN A 47 -16.93 0.12 28.03
N GLY A 48 -16.73 1.33 28.56
CA GLY A 48 -16.11 2.42 27.81
C GLY A 48 -14.68 2.07 27.34
N GLN A 49 -13.86 1.52 28.24
CA GLN A 49 -12.50 1.09 27.93
C GLN A 49 -12.49 -0.06 26.89
N LEU A 50 -13.38 -1.03 27.01
CA LEU A 50 -13.51 -2.13 26.06
C LEU A 50 -13.88 -1.63 24.67
N ASN A 51 -14.84 -0.70 24.59
CA ASN A 51 -15.24 -0.11 23.30
C ASN A 51 -14.09 0.66 22.64
N ALA A 52 -13.33 1.43 23.43
CA ALA A 52 -12.15 2.15 22.93
C ALA A 52 -11.07 1.19 22.42
N ALA A 53 -10.77 0.13 23.18
CA ALA A 53 -9.83 -0.90 22.79
C ALA A 53 -10.26 -1.66 21.54
N HIS A 54 -11.56 -1.94 21.39
CA HIS A 54 -12.11 -2.58 20.20
C HIS A 54 -11.97 -1.69 18.96
N ALA A 55 -12.23 -0.38 19.09
CA ALA A 55 -12.04 0.58 18.00
C ALA A 55 -10.57 0.67 17.56
N GLU A 56 -9.63 0.76 18.53
CA GLU A 56 -8.19 0.77 18.25
C GLU A 56 -7.73 -0.52 17.56
N HIS A 57 -8.20 -1.67 18.06
CA HIS A 57 -7.88 -2.97 17.43
C HIS A 57 -8.39 -3.06 15.99
N THR A 58 -9.58 -2.55 15.72
CA THR A 58 -10.15 -2.50 14.37
C THR A 58 -9.29 -1.64 13.44
N ASP A 59 -8.88 -0.47 13.89
CA ASP A 59 -8.01 0.46 13.15
C ASP A 59 -6.64 -0.17 12.85
N LEU A 60 -6.02 -0.78 13.86
CA LEU A 60 -4.73 -1.47 13.69
C LEU A 60 -4.82 -2.63 12.71
N THR A 61 -5.91 -3.41 12.78
CA THR A 61 -6.13 -4.52 11.85
C THR A 61 -6.32 -4.03 10.41
N ALA A 62 -7.05 -2.93 10.21
CA ALA A 62 -7.20 -2.31 8.90
C ALA A 62 -5.84 -1.81 8.37
N ARG A 63 -5.03 -1.18 9.23
CA ARG A 63 -3.69 -0.71 8.88
C ARG A 63 -2.73 -1.84 8.52
N ILE A 64 -2.76 -2.95 9.24
CA ILE A 64 -1.96 -4.15 8.92
C ILE A 64 -2.33 -4.65 7.53
N ARG A 65 -3.62 -4.82 7.22
CA ARG A 65 -4.08 -5.28 5.89
C ARG A 65 -3.64 -4.35 4.77
N GLU A 66 -3.68 -3.04 4.99
CA GLU A 66 -3.20 -2.05 4.01
C GLU A 66 -1.69 -2.21 3.75
N LEU A 67 -0.90 -2.37 4.81
CA LEU A 67 0.54 -2.55 4.71
C LEU A 67 0.90 -3.88 4.03
N GLU A 68 0.24 -4.96 4.38
CA GLU A 68 0.41 -6.28 3.73
C GLU A 68 0.11 -6.21 2.22
N ALA A 69 -0.96 -5.51 1.83
CA ALA A 69 -1.29 -5.31 0.42
C ALA A 69 -0.22 -4.50 -0.33
N LYS A 70 0.36 -3.47 0.32
CA LYS A 70 1.48 -2.70 -0.23
C LYS A 70 2.73 -3.57 -0.39
N ILE A 71 3.09 -4.33 0.64
CA ILE A 71 4.24 -5.24 0.61
C ILE A 71 4.06 -6.27 -0.51
N ALA A 72 2.91 -6.92 -0.62
CA ALA A 72 2.63 -7.88 -1.67
C ALA A 72 2.72 -7.27 -3.08
N LYS A 73 2.38 -5.99 -3.24
CA LYS A 73 2.57 -5.26 -4.49
C LYS A 73 4.05 -5.03 -4.79
N TYR A 74 4.85 -4.65 -3.79
CA TYR A 74 6.29 -4.45 -3.95
C TYR A 74 7.01 -5.74 -4.31
N ILE A 75 6.73 -6.84 -3.61
CA ILE A 75 7.34 -8.15 -3.89
C ILE A 75 7.03 -8.58 -5.33
N ARG A 76 5.76 -8.50 -5.75
CA ARG A 76 5.37 -8.83 -7.13
C ARG A 76 6.05 -7.95 -8.16
N TRP A 77 6.26 -6.67 -7.85
CA TRP A 77 6.98 -5.77 -8.74
C TRP A 77 8.47 -6.12 -8.80
N GLU A 78 9.09 -6.44 -7.69
CA GLU A 78 10.50 -6.86 -7.63
C GLU A 78 10.74 -8.11 -8.48
N GLU A 79 9.90 -9.14 -8.33
CA GLU A 79 9.95 -10.36 -9.15
C GLU A 79 9.74 -10.06 -10.64
N GLU A 80 8.75 -9.24 -10.98
CA GLU A 80 8.48 -8.88 -12.36
C GLU A 80 9.60 -8.01 -12.94
N SER A 81 10.10 -7.04 -12.21
CA SER A 81 11.16 -6.13 -12.67
C SER A 81 12.49 -6.85 -12.91
N ALA A 82 12.80 -7.88 -12.13
CA ALA A 82 14.00 -8.71 -12.29
C ALA A 82 14.06 -9.42 -13.65
N ARG A 83 12.94 -9.58 -14.34
CA ARG A 83 12.85 -10.19 -15.69
C ARG A 83 13.35 -9.28 -16.81
N TYR A 84 13.54 -7.99 -16.54
CA TYR A 84 13.90 -7.00 -17.54
C TYR A 84 15.32 -6.46 -17.32
N THR A 85 15.92 -5.98 -18.39
CA THR A 85 17.20 -5.28 -18.37
C THR A 85 17.09 -3.97 -19.12
N LEU A 86 17.74 -2.93 -18.61
CA LEU A 86 17.84 -1.64 -19.30
C LEU A 86 18.75 -1.82 -20.53
N THR A 87 18.26 -1.39 -21.68
CA THR A 87 18.94 -1.52 -22.97
C THR A 87 18.92 -0.18 -23.69
N ASP A 88 20.06 0.21 -24.26
CA ASP A 88 20.13 1.34 -25.20
C ASP A 88 19.61 0.89 -26.56
N THR A 89 18.88 1.79 -27.21
CA THR A 89 18.44 1.65 -28.60
C THR A 89 19.42 2.40 -29.47
N GLU A 90 20.47 2.12 -29.93
CA GLU A 90 21.43 2.80 -30.86
C GLU A 90 21.15 4.30 -31.23
N PHE A 91 20.00 4.84 -30.78
CA PHE A 91 19.50 6.22 -31.03
C PHE A 91 19.42 7.07 -29.77
N GLY A 92 20.14 6.67 -28.70
CA GLY A 92 20.18 7.40 -27.42
C GLY A 92 18.89 7.31 -26.62
N THR A 93 18.06 6.31 -26.89
CA THR A 93 16.81 6.05 -26.17
C THR A 93 16.95 4.77 -25.35
N PHE A 94 16.66 4.85 -24.06
CA PHE A 94 16.66 3.69 -23.18
C PHE A 94 15.27 3.05 -23.10
N ILE A 95 15.27 1.72 -23.05
CA ILE A 95 14.07 0.90 -22.86
C ILE A 95 14.40 -0.28 -21.93
N TYR A 96 13.44 -0.78 -21.18
CA TYR A 96 13.58 -2.06 -20.49
C TYR A 96 13.14 -3.19 -21.43
N ARG A 97 14.02 -4.13 -21.73
CA ARG A 97 13.75 -5.29 -22.57
C ARG A 97 13.66 -6.55 -21.73
N ILE A 98 12.73 -7.45 -22.04
CA ILE A 98 12.64 -8.73 -21.37
C ILE A 98 13.88 -9.57 -21.66
N LYS A 99 14.48 -10.17 -20.63
CA LYS A 99 15.61 -11.07 -20.75
C LYS A 99 15.21 -12.34 -21.49
N PRO A 100 16.02 -12.85 -22.43
CA PRO A 100 15.70 -14.06 -23.22
C PRO A 100 15.34 -15.26 -22.34
N GLU A 101 16.08 -15.46 -21.25
CA GLU A 101 15.90 -16.55 -20.26
C GLU A 101 14.62 -16.42 -19.45
N CYS A 102 14.10 -15.20 -19.29
CA CYS A 102 12.88 -14.91 -18.51
C CYS A 102 11.61 -14.81 -19.37
N ARG A 103 11.72 -15.04 -20.68
CA ARG A 103 10.63 -14.85 -21.64
C ARG A 103 9.47 -15.84 -21.45
N GLY A 104 9.74 -17.11 -21.09
CA GLY A 104 8.72 -18.10 -20.72
C GLY A 104 7.63 -18.35 -21.77
N GLY A 105 7.92 -18.07 -23.07
CA GLY A 105 6.92 -18.15 -24.15
C GLY A 105 6.21 -16.82 -24.48
N GLU A 106 6.46 -15.75 -23.73
CA GLU A 106 5.96 -14.41 -24.07
C GLU A 106 6.66 -13.86 -25.33
N PRO A 107 5.95 -13.12 -26.19
CA PRO A 107 6.58 -12.43 -27.33
C PRO A 107 7.63 -11.41 -26.85
N ASP A 108 8.62 -11.14 -27.70
CA ASP A 108 9.61 -10.11 -27.41
C ASP A 108 8.93 -8.75 -27.27
N HIS A 109 9.14 -8.09 -26.12
CA HIS A 109 8.54 -6.81 -25.82
C HIS A 109 9.44 -5.94 -24.95
N SER A 110 9.17 -4.65 -24.97
CA SER A 110 9.93 -3.66 -24.20
C SER A 110 9.00 -2.80 -23.39
N LEU A 111 9.51 -2.30 -22.26
CA LEU A 111 8.76 -1.44 -21.33
C LEU A 111 9.29 -0.01 -21.36
N CYS A 112 8.42 0.91 -21.05
CA CYS A 112 8.74 2.33 -20.89
C CYS A 112 9.55 2.56 -19.60
N VAL A 113 10.73 3.18 -19.70
CA VAL A 113 11.61 3.47 -18.56
C VAL A 113 10.86 4.28 -17.48
N LYS A 114 10.25 5.39 -17.85
CA LYS A 114 9.50 6.23 -16.89
C LYS A 114 8.44 5.47 -16.12
N CYS A 115 7.66 4.63 -16.80
CA CYS A 115 6.62 3.86 -16.14
C CYS A 115 7.19 2.72 -15.28
N PHE A 116 8.31 2.13 -15.73
CA PHE A 116 9.02 1.09 -15.00
C PHE A 116 9.58 1.61 -13.68
N ASP A 117 10.21 2.79 -13.69
CA ASP A 117 10.74 3.44 -12.49
C ASP A 117 9.62 3.84 -11.50
N GLU A 118 8.40 4.06 -12.01
CA GLU A 118 7.20 4.26 -11.19
C GLU A 118 6.57 2.94 -10.67
N GLY A 119 7.21 1.80 -10.91
CA GLY A 119 6.70 0.47 -10.50
C GLY A 119 5.51 -0.01 -11.34
N VAL A 120 5.44 0.38 -12.62
CA VAL A 120 4.32 0.04 -13.51
C VAL A 120 4.79 -0.59 -14.81
N LYS A 121 4.34 -1.81 -15.07
CA LYS A 121 4.55 -2.50 -16.34
C LYS A 121 3.75 -1.83 -17.44
N SER A 122 4.41 -1.11 -18.35
CA SER A 122 3.79 -0.47 -19.52
C SER A 122 4.53 -0.88 -20.77
N VAL A 123 3.95 -1.80 -21.54
CA VAL A 123 4.52 -2.31 -22.78
C VAL A 123 4.44 -1.25 -23.85
N LEU A 124 5.58 -0.96 -24.49
CA LEU A 124 5.69 -0.01 -25.59
C LEU A 124 4.94 -0.55 -26.81
N GLN A 125 4.14 0.30 -27.44
CA GLN A 125 3.36 -0.02 -28.62
C GLN A 125 3.95 0.67 -29.84
N ARG A 126 3.90 0.00 -30.99
CA ARG A 126 4.37 0.55 -32.26
C ARG A 126 3.48 1.73 -32.66
N TYR A 127 4.09 2.91 -32.81
CA TYR A 127 3.42 4.11 -33.30
C TYR A 127 3.57 4.23 -34.82
N ASN A 128 4.79 4.06 -35.34
CA ASN A 128 5.10 4.03 -36.77
C ASN A 128 6.36 3.18 -37.02
N SER A 129 6.98 3.32 -38.22
CA SER A 129 8.19 2.58 -38.58
C SER A 129 9.44 2.99 -37.76
N ILE A 130 9.46 4.16 -37.13
CA ILE A 130 10.60 4.76 -36.46
C ILE A 130 10.38 4.84 -34.94
N TYR A 131 9.14 5.10 -34.51
CA TYR A 131 8.79 5.39 -33.13
C TYR A 131 7.89 4.31 -32.52
N VAL A 132 8.11 4.07 -31.23
CA VAL A 132 7.17 3.39 -30.35
C VAL A 132 6.60 4.41 -29.36
N ASN A 133 5.42 4.12 -28.81
CA ASN A 133 4.75 5.01 -27.86
C ASN A 133 4.37 4.23 -26.61
N CYS A 134 4.49 4.87 -25.45
CA CYS A 134 3.98 4.35 -24.21
C CYS A 134 2.46 4.62 -24.09
N PRO A 135 1.61 3.62 -23.93
CA PRO A 135 0.16 3.83 -23.83
C PRO A 135 -0.24 4.58 -22.57
N ARG A 136 0.57 4.52 -21.50
CA ARG A 136 0.30 5.17 -20.22
C ARG A 136 0.76 6.63 -20.19
N CYS A 137 2.05 6.89 -20.35
CA CYS A 137 2.62 8.24 -20.24
C CYS A 137 2.65 9.00 -21.57
N LYS A 138 2.26 8.39 -22.68
CA LYS A 138 2.21 8.95 -24.03
C LYS A 138 3.57 9.42 -24.60
N THR A 139 4.67 9.05 -23.95
CA THR A 139 6.02 9.42 -24.40
C THR A 139 6.37 8.64 -25.67
N PRO A 140 6.68 9.33 -26.78
CA PRO A 140 7.21 8.69 -27.98
C PRO A 140 8.71 8.40 -27.81
N LEU A 141 9.16 7.24 -28.24
CA LEU A 141 10.55 6.80 -28.15
C LEU A 141 11.03 6.36 -29.53
N GLN A 142 12.17 6.88 -29.97
CA GLN A 142 12.75 6.50 -31.25
C GLN A 142 13.48 5.17 -31.12
N VAL A 143 13.15 4.22 -32.02
CA VAL A 143 13.73 2.86 -32.03
C VAL A 143 14.37 2.50 -33.37
N LYS A 144 14.27 3.38 -34.38
CA LYS A 144 14.92 3.21 -35.69
C LYS A 144 15.43 4.53 -36.22
N PRO A 145 16.41 4.53 -37.14
CA PRO A 145 16.92 5.76 -37.76
C PRO A 145 15.80 6.47 -38.50
N SER A 146 15.77 7.80 -38.42
CA SER A 146 14.95 8.61 -39.29
C SER A 146 15.65 8.73 -40.67
N ALA A 147 14.89 8.60 -41.75
CA ALA A 147 15.43 8.83 -43.08
C ALA A 147 16.06 10.26 -43.16
N PRO A 148 17.19 10.42 -43.82
CA PRO A 148 17.81 11.74 -43.98
C PRO A 148 16.82 12.72 -44.64
N ARG A 149 16.64 13.88 -44.01
CA ARG A 149 15.81 14.95 -44.60
C ARG A 149 16.36 15.30 -45.95
N LYS A 150 15.62 15.03 -47.02
CA LYS A 150 15.90 15.57 -48.31
C LYS A 150 15.81 17.11 -48.20
N THR A 151 16.94 17.80 -48.18
CA THR A 151 16.99 19.25 -48.27
C THR A 151 16.41 19.64 -49.62
N ARG A 152 15.25 20.28 -49.64
CA ARG A 152 14.73 20.94 -50.86
C ARG A 152 15.76 21.97 -51.28
N PRO A 153 16.24 21.94 -52.52
CA PRO A 153 17.10 23.02 -53.00
C PRO A 153 16.32 24.34 -52.91
N ARG A 154 16.93 25.34 -52.32
CA ARG A 154 16.41 26.73 -52.34
C ARG A 154 16.35 27.15 -53.80
N SER A 155 15.16 27.26 -54.36
CA SER A 155 14.95 27.94 -55.62
C SER A 155 15.45 29.37 -55.44
N ARG A 156 16.55 29.73 -56.12
CA ARG A 156 16.95 31.13 -56.30
C ARG A 156 15.87 31.77 -57.15
N LEU A 157 15.12 32.66 -56.54
CA LEU A 157 14.37 33.67 -57.30
C LEU A 157 15.39 34.61 -57.93
N ILE A 158 15.43 34.66 -59.22
CA ILE A 158 16.08 35.69 -60.04
C ILE A 158 15.13 36.87 -60.13
#